data_3ab1f15da50f893484fbac7528515ef4
#
_entry.id   3ab1f15da50f893484fbac7528515ef4
#
_cell.length_a   1.000
_cell.length_b   1.000
_cell.length_c   1.000
_cell.angle_alpha   90.00
_cell.angle_beta   90.00
_cell.angle_gamma   90.00
#
_symmetry.space_group_name_H-M   'P 1'
#
loop_
_entity.id
_entity.type
_entity.pdbx_description
1 polymer ?
#
loop_
_entity_poly.entity_id
_entity_poly.type
_entity_poly.pdbx_seq_one_letter_code
_entity_poly.pdbx_strand_id
1 'polypeptide(L)'
;MSDFWEGNLAIGYYDKILTSGLKKNRGIQANWHNITFLRVKKYLVRNISHLDYACGSGSLIGLYSESSSIGFDISQNQINYANSIYKDKGKFYTIDKLDLTEHSEKYEVITVLGLLEFLEDQKNIEIINTLYSLLKPKGKLILTTPNFTSTMFVLEKALNMFGGVSYENEHINKFTKSRLLTLLNQSKFKNIKIDKYLNFPVFLSFITISFSSKLNLLVEKALNNKAGYLLFAELTKEA
;
A
#
# COMPACT_ATOMS: atom_id res chain seq x y z
N MET A 1 -8.98 -12.15 11.69
CA MET A 1 -8.40 -11.36 10.59
C MET A 1 -8.42 -12.09 9.24
N SER A 2 -8.05 -13.38 9.18
CA SER A 2 -8.16 -14.19 7.93
C SER A 2 -9.57 -14.16 7.35
N ASP A 3 -10.60 -14.27 8.17
CA ASP A 3 -12.00 -14.41 7.75
C ASP A 3 -12.53 -13.20 6.97
N PHE A 4 -12.08 -11.97 7.32
CA PHE A 4 -12.45 -10.75 6.58
C PHE A 4 -11.87 -10.78 5.16
N TRP A 5 -10.58 -11.10 5.02
CA TRP A 5 -9.89 -11.09 3.73
C TRP A 5 -10.24 -12.29 2.84
N GLU A 6 -10.64 -13.42 3.44
CA GLU A 6 -11.05 -14.63 2.72
C GLU A 6 -12.56 -14.65 2.42
N GLY A 7 -13.40 -14.13 3.33
CA GLY A 7 -14.85 -14.27 3.25
C GLY A 7 -15.60 -13.01 2.81
N ASN A 8 -15.22 -11.84 3.34
CA ASN A 8 -16.00 -10.61 3.17
C ASN A 8 -15.53 -9.77 1.97
N LEU A 9 -14.30 -9.93 1.52
CA LEU A 9 -13.79 -9.18 0.39
C LEU A 9 -13.93 -9.98 -0.92
N ALA A 10 -14.70 -9.44 -1.87
CA ALA A 10 -14.85 -10.08 -3.17
C ALA A 10 -13.51 -10.29 -3.89
N ILE A 11 -13.34 -11.44 -4.55
CA ILE A 11 -12.13 -11.81 -5.28
C ILE A 11 -11.80 -10.74 -6.34
N GLY A 12 -10.60 -10.17 -6.27
CA GLY A 12 -10.14 -9.12 -7.17
C GLY A 12 -10.84 -7.76 -6.97
N TYR A 13 -11.48 -7.52 -5.83
CA TYR A 13 -12.28 -6.32 -5.58
C TYR A 13 -11.54 -5.02 -5.91
N TYR A 14 -10.37 -4.82 -5.32
CA TYR A 14 -9.59 -3.60 -5.53
C TYR A 14 -9.07 -3.46 -6.96
N ASP A 15 -8.67 -4.57 -7.57
CA ASP A 15 -8.18 -4.58 -8.94
C ASP A 15 -9.30 -4.22 -9.94
N LYS A 16 -10.48 -4.80 -9.77
CA LYS A 16 -11.65 -4.51 -10.62
C LYS A 16 -12.09 -3.05 -10.50
N ILE A 17 -12.08 -2.48 -9.30
CA ILE A 17 -12.37 -1.06 -9.09
C ILE A 17 -11.33 -0.19 -9.79
N LEU A 18 -10.05 -0.47 -9.56
CA LEU A 18 -8.95 0.29 -10.15
C LEU A 18 -9.00 0.24 -11.67
N THR A 19 -9.01 -0.95 -12.26
CA THR A 19 -8.98 -1.14 -13.71
C THR A 19 -10.22 -0.56 -14.40
N SER A 20 -11.40 -0.78 -13.83
CA SER A 20 -12.65 -0.17 -14.34
C SER A 20 -12.61 1.36 -14.26
N GLY A 21 -12.13 1.90 -13.13
CA GLY A 21 -12.02 3.35 -12.94
C GLY A 21 -11.02 3.99 -13.90
N LEU A 22 -9.86 3.37 -14.08
CA LEU A 22 -8.85 3.83 -15.05
C LEU A 22 -9.38 3.80 -16.48
N LYS A 23 -10.06 2.72 -16.87
CA LYS A 23 -10.69 2.59 -18.20
C LYS A 23 -11.73 3.67 -18.45
N LYS A 24 -12.54 4.00 -17.45
CA LYS A 24 -13.60 5.03 -17.53
C LYS A 24 -13.06 6.44 -17.26
N ASN A 25 -11.79 6.57 -16.88
CA ASN A 25 -11.16 7.79 -16.37
C ASN A 25 -11.98 8.45 -15.23
N ARG A 26 -12.62 7.64 -14.36
CA ARG A 26 -13.55 8.09 -13.33
C ARG A 26 -13.58 7.13 -12.13
N GLY A 27 -13.69 7.70 -10.93
CA GLY A 27 -13.87 6.93 -9.68
C GLY A 27 -12.89 7.36 -8.58
N ILE A 28 -13.43 7.71 -7.42
CA ILE A 28 -12.65 8.20 -6.26
C ILE A 28 -11.74 7.10 -5.75
N GLN A 29 -12.27 5.91 -5.46
CA GLN A 29 -11.50 4.79 -4.94
C GLN A 29 -10.44 4.30 -5.94
N ALA A 30 -10.79 4.27 -7.23
CA ALA A 30 -9.83 3.94 -8.28
C ALA A 30 -8.66 4.92 -8.31
N ASN A 31 -8.92 6.24 -8.21
CA ASN A 31 -7.86 7.23 -8.21
C ASN A 31 -7.08 7.27 -6.89
N TRP A 32 -7.69 6.89 -5.78
CA TRP A 32 -6.99 6.70 -4.51
C TRP A 32 -5.85 5.68 -4.64
N HIS A 33 -6.16 4.50 -5.18
CA HIS A 33 -5.16 3.47 -5.46
C HIS A 33 -4.18 3.92 -6.55
N ASN A 34 -4.67 4.54 -7.62
CA ASN A 34 -3.83 5.02 -8.72
C ASN A 34 -2.76 6.02 -8.25
N ILE A 35 -3.12 7.03 -7.46
CA ILE A 35 -2.17 8.02 -6.92
C ILE A 35 -1.14 7.33 -6.02
N THR A 36 -1.58 6.40 -5.16
CA THR A 36 -0.69 5.60 -4.30
C THR A 36 0.30 4.79 -5.13
N PHE A 37 -0.18 4.05 -6.12
CA PHE A 37 0.67 3.20 -6.95
C PHE A 37 1.61 4.00 -7.86
N LEU A 38 1.16 5.13 -8.40
CA LEU A 38 2.04 6.06 -9.13
C LEU A 38 3.17 6.62 -8.25
N ARG A 39 2.89 6.87 -6.95
CA ARG A 39 3.91 7.30 -5.99
C ARG A 39 4.94 6.21 -5.70
N VAL A 40 4.50 4.96 -5.64
CA VAL A 40 5.36 3.78 -5.44
C VAL A 40 6.13 3.41 -6.71
N LYS A 41 5.52 3.55 -7.90
CA LYS A 41 6.08 3.17 -9.21
C LYS A 41 7.51 3.68 -9.43
N LYS A 42 7.86 4.86 -8.94
CA LYS A 42 9.20 5.45 -9.08
C LYS A 42 10.33 4.62 -8.45
N TYR A 43 9.99 3.71 -7.55
CA TYR A 43 10.93 2.75 -6.93
C TYR A 43 10.96 1.41 -7.66
N LEU A 44 9.96 1.11 -8.50
CA LEU A 44 9.76 -0.18 -9.17
C LEU A 44 10.23 -0.14 -10.63
N VAL A 45 11.46 0.32 -10.84
CA VAL A 45 12.07 0.42 -12.18
C VAL A 45 12.67 -0.92 -12.60
N ARG A 46 13.07 -1.02 -13.87
CA ARG A 46 13.72 -2.24 -14.41
C ARG A 46 14.98 -2.62 -13.63
N ASN A 47 15.22 -3.92 -13.57
CA ASN A 47 16.38 -4.55 -12.91
C ASN A 47 16.40 -4.39 -11.37
N ILE A 48 15.32 -4.00 -10.75
CA ILE A 48 15.16 -3.99 -9.30
C ILE A 48 14.50 -5.30 -8.85
N SER A 49 15.00 -5.91 -7.78
CA SER A 49 14.32 -7.00 -7.08
C SER A 49 13.31 -6.42 -6.10
N HIS A 50 12.02 -6.73 -6.29
CA HIS A 50 10.92 -6.18 -5.53
C HIS A 50 10.07 -7.27 -4.89
N LEU A 51 9.69 -7.06 -3.63
CA LEU A 51 8.70 -7.86 -2.91
C LEU A 51 7.53 -6.95 -2.50
N ASP A 52 6.30 -7.36 -2.82
CA ASP A 52 5.07 -6.73 -2.37
C ASP A 52 4.43 -7.59 -1.27
N TYR A 53 4.54 -7.16 -0.02
CA TYR A 53 4.01 -7.87 1.15
C TYR A 53 2.59 -7.39 1.44
N ALA A 54 1.64 -8.30 1.54
CA ALA A 54 0.20 -8.07 1.50
C ALA A 54 -0.24 -7.48 0.14
N CYS A 55 0.13 -8.18 -0.95
CA CYS A 55 -0.05 -7.72 -2.32
C CYS A 55 -1.52 -7.75 -2.81
N GLY A 56 -2.42 -8.34 -2.03
CA GLY A 56 -3.82 -8.52 -2.41
C GLY A 56 -3.98 -9.17 -3.78
N SER A 57 -4.77 -8.57 -4.64
CA SER A 57 -5.03 -9.01 -6.01
C SER A 57 -3.91 -8.73 -7.03
N GLY A 58 -2.73 -8.26 -6.58
CA GLY A 58 -1.55 -8.09 -7.41
C GLY A 58 -1.50 -6.86 -8.30
N SER A 59 -2.42 -5.91 -8.13
CA SER A 59 -2.57 -4.74 -9.03
C SER A 59 -1.32 -3.84 -9.09
N LEU A 60 -0.58 -3.67 -7.98
CA LEU A 60 0.66 -2.89 -7.99
C LEU A 60 1.68 -3.52 -8.94
N ILE A 61 1.91 -4.82 -8.79
CA ILE A 61 2.85 -5.56 -9.64
C ILE A 61 2.34 -5.58 -11.08
N GLY A 62 1.08 -5.92 -11.28
CA GLY A 62 0.50 -6.14 -12.59
C GLY A 62 0.45 -4.90 -13.49
N LEU A 63 0.19 -3.74 -12.91
CA LEU A 63 -0.11 -2.50 -13.65
C LEU A 63 0.97 -1.43 -13.55
N TYR A 64 1.80 -1.45 -12.50
CA TYR A 64 2.71 -0.33 -12.21
C TYR A 64 4.18 -0.73 -12.08
N SER A 65 4.49 -2.01 -11.84
CA SER A 65 5.87 -2.46 -11.70
C SER A 65 6.51 -2.73 -13.08
N GLU A 66 7.74 -2.29 -13.23
CA GLU A 66 8.65 -2.70 -14.31
C GLU A 66 9.80 -3.59 -13.77
N SER A 67 9.78 -3.86 -12.46
CA SER A 67 10.79 -4.65 -11.76
C SER A 67 10.47 -6.14 -11.77
N SER A 68 11.47 -6.96 -11.43
CA SER A 68 11.24 -8.38 -11.11
C SER A 68 10.55 -8.48 -9.76
N SER A 69 9.24 -8.72 -9.75
CA SER A 69 8.40 -8.61 -8.57
C SER A 69 7.84 -9.95 -8.12
N ILE A 70 7.80 -10.14 -6.79
CA ILE A 70 7.11 -11.25 -6.12
C ILE A 70 6.10 -10.64 -5.14
N GLY A 71 4.87 -11.13 -5.15
CA GLY A 71 3.82 -10.74 -4.22
C GLY A 71 3.50 -11.86 -3.22
N PHE A 72 3.31 -11.51 -1.96
CA PHE A 72 2.80 -12.41 -0.93
C PHE A 72 1.55 -11.81 -0.28
N ASP A 73 0.53 -12.65 -0.08
CA ASP A 73 -0.69 -12.27 0.63
C ASP A 73 -1.20 -13.42 1.48
N ILE A 74 -2.00 -13.13 2.50
CA ILE A 74 -2.63 -14.16 3.34
C ILE A 74 -3.78 -14.85 2.61
N SER A 75 -4.47 -14.15 1.70
CA SER A 75 -5.66 -14.64 1.02
C SER A 75 -5.31 -15.49 -0.20
N GLN A 76 -5.58 -16.80 -0.11
CA GLN A 76 -5.44 -17.72 -1.25
C GLN A 76 -6.31 -17.29 -2.43
N ASN A 77 -7.51 -16.75 -2.17
CA ASN A 77 -8.42 -16.30 -3.22
C ASN A 77 -7.85 -15.12 -4.00
N GLN A 78 -7.24 -14.13 -3.33
CA GLN A 78 -6.58 -13.00 -3.98
C GLN A 78 -5.34 -13.44 -4.76
N ILE A 79 -4.56 -14.37 -4.22
CA ILE A 79 -3.38 -14.95 -4.90
C ILE A 79 -3.77 -15.73 -6.15
N ASN A 80 -4.83 -16.52 -6.09
CA ASN A 80 -5.35 -17.23 -7.28
C ASN A 80 -5.78 -16.23 -8.37
N TYR A 81 -6.45 -15.17 -7.97
CA TYR A 81 -6.81 -14.08 -8.89
C TYR A 81 -5.57 -13.41 -9.50
N ALA A 82 -4.61 -13.00 -8.68
CA ALA A 82 -3.37 -12.36 -9.13
C ALA A 82 -2.63 -13.24 -10.15
N ASN A 83 -2.48 -14.53 -9.87
CA ASN A 83 -1.87 -15.50 -10.79
C ASN A 83 -2.67 -15.68 -12.08
N SER A 84 -4.01 -15.58 -12.03
CA SER A 84 -4.83 -15.70 -13.24
C SER A 84 -4.69 -14.50 -14.18
N ILE A 85 -4.51 -13.30 -13.63
CA ILE A 85 -4.51 -12.04 -14.39
C ILE A 85 -3.08 -11.55 -14.69
N TYR A 86 -2.13 -11.73 -13.75
CA TYR A 86 -0.81 -11.08 -13.77
C TYR A 86 0.37 -12.04 -13.76
N LYS A 87 0.19 -13.33 -14.10
CA LYS A 87 1.25 -14.36 -14.13
C LYS A 87 2.48 -13.97 -14.95
N ASP A 88 2.29 -13.16 -16.00
CA ASP A 88 3.37 -12.70 -16.89
C ASP A 88 4.05 -11.41 -16.38
N LYS A 89 3.55 -10.84 -15.27
CA LYS A 89 4.06 -9.59 -14.66
C LYS A 89 4.82 -9.84 -13.37
N GLY A 90 4.50 -10.90 -12.65
CA GLY A 90 5.14 -11.26 -11.39
C GLY A 90 4.75 -12.65 -10.94
N LYS A 91 5.29 -13.06 -9.79
CA LYS A 91 4.95 -14.33 -9.13
C LYS A 91 4.19 -14.00 -7.85
N PHE A 92 3.12 -14.76 -7.57
CA PHE A 92 2.27 -14.51 -6.41
C PHE A 92 2.09 -15.79 -5.60
N TYR A 93 2.30 -15.68 -4.29
CA TYR A 93 2.27 -16.81 -3.36
C TYR A 93 1.51 -16.43 -2.09
N THR A 94 0.96 -17.41 -1.41
CA THR A 94 0.44 -17.20 -0.05
C THR A 94 1.58 -17.01 0.93
N ILE A 95 1.33 -16.28 2.02
CA ILE A 95 2.36 -15.85 2.96
C ILE A 95 3.06 -17.03 3.67
N ASP A 96 2.39 -18.17 3.82
CA ASP A 96 2.95 -19.42 4.35
C ASP A 96 4.07 -20.01 3.47
N LYS A 97 4.17 -19.58 2.21
CA LYS A 97 5.25 -19.95 1.28
C LYS A 97 6.49 -19.03 1.37
N LEU A 98 6.45 -18.01 2.22
CA LEU A 98 7.59 -17.11 2.40
C LEU A 98 8.67 -17.77 3.27
N ASP A 99 9.66 -18.35 2.62
CA ASP A 99 10.86 -18.83 3.31
C ASP A 99 11.82 -17.66 3.58
N LEU A 100 11.99 -17.32 4.84
CA LEU A 100 12.84 -16.19 5.26
C LEU A 100 14.31 -16.42 4.91
N THR A 101 14.77 -17.69 4.88
CA THR A 101 16.14 -18.04 4.55
C THR A 101 16.42 -17.82 3.07
N GLU A 102 15.53 -18.34 2.21
CA GLU A 102 15.65 -18.16 0.76
C GLU A 102 15.54 -16.68 0.34
N HIS A 103 14.79 -15.86 1.09
CA HIS A 103 14.52 -14.47 0.78
C HIS A 103 15.43 -13.47 1.53
N SER A 104 16.36 -13.94 2.37
CA SER A 104 17.29 -13.09 3.12
C SER A 104 18.13 -12.21 2.18
N GLU A 105 18.17 -10.90 2.45
CA GLU A 105 18.94 -9.88 1.71
C GLU A 105 18.76 -9.93 0.19
N LYS A 106 17.56 -10.27 -0.27
CA LYS A 106 17.27 -10.49 -1.69
C LYS A 106 16.68 -9.26 -2.41
N TYR A 107 16.03 -8.37 -1.68
CA TYR A 107 15.24 -7.30 -2.28
C TYR A 107 15.87 -5.92 -2.12
N GLU A 108 15.81 -5.13 -3.20
CA GLU A 108 16.18 -3.71 -3.19
C GLU A 108 15.01 -2.85 -2.73
N VAL A 109 13.78 -3.29 -3.02
CA VAL A 109 12.57 -2.61 -2.60
C VAL A 109 11.57 -3.63 -2.05
N ILE A 110 10.99 -3.32 -0.90
CA ILE A 110 9.82 -4.03 -0.36
C ILE A 110 8.70 -3.01 -0.18
N THR A 111 7.49 -3.38 -0.58
CA THR A 111 6.28 -2.56 -0.38
C THR A 111 5.32 -3.23 0.59
N VAL A 112 4.68 -2.41 1.44
CA VAL A 112 3.57 -2.80 2.33
C VAL A 112 2.53 -1.69 2.29
N LEU A 113 1.46 -1.89 1.56
CA LEU A 113 0.50 -0.84 1.26
C LEU A 113 -0.86 -1.14 1.90
N GLY A 114 -1.22 -0.37 2.96
CA GLY A 114 -2.52 -0.51 3.62
C GLY A 114 -2.66 -1.81 4.43
N LEU A 115 -1.65 -2.12 5.26
CA LEU A 115 -1.66 -3.29 6.15
C LEU A 115 -1.58 -2.91 7.63
N LEU A 116 -0.73 -1.92 7.97
CA LEU A 116 -0.35 -1.67 9.36
C LEU A 116 -1.55 -1.28 10.24
N GLU A 117 -2.55 -0.63 9.68
CA GLU A 117 -3.76 -0.22 10.37
C GLU A 117 -4.61 -1.39 10.89
N PHE A 118 -4.45 -2.57 10.30
CA PHE A 118 -5.19 -3.80 10.66
C PHE A 118 -4.48 -4.67 11.69
N LEU A 119 -3.28 -4.29 12.12
CA LEU A 119 -2.43 -5.09 13.01
C LEU A 119 -2.13 -4.34 14.31
N GLU A 120 -1.92 -5.08 15.39
CA GLU A 120 -1.41 -4.54 16.65
C GLU A 120 0.03 -4.06 16.50
N ASP A 121 0.46 -3.12 17.35
CA ASP A 121 1.80 -2.51 17.31
C ASP A 121 2.92 -3.56 17.35
N GLN A 122 2.81 -4.56 18.24
CA GLN A 122 3.81 -5.62 18.36
C GLN A 122 3.95 -6.41 17.06
N LYS A 123 2.82 -6.75 16.42
CA LYS A 123 2.82 -7.50 15.15
C LYS A 123 3.39 -6.66 14.01
N ASN A 124 3.08 -5.37 13.99
CA ASN A 124 3.67 -4.43 13.04
C ASN A 124 5.20 -4.39 13.16
N ILE A 125 5.74 -4.30 14.38
CA ILE A 125 7.19 -4.29 14.63
C ILE A 125 7.84 -5.61 14.18
N GLU A 126 7.23 -6.75 14.50
CA GLU A 126 7.71 -8.08 14.07
C GLU A 126 7.81 -8.17 12.54
N ILE A 127 6.74 -7.79 11.84
CA ILE A 127 6.72 -7.81 10.36
C ILE A 127 7.78 -6.86 9.80
N ILE A 128 7.85 -5.62 10.28
CA ILE A 128 8.82 -4.64 9.80
C ILE A 128 10.26 -5.13 10.01
N ASN A 129 10.57 -5.76 11.15
CA ASN A 129 11.89 -6.33 11.42
C ASN A 129 12.18 -7.58 10.56
N THR A 130 11.17 -8.38 10.26
CA THR A 130 11.29 -9.48 9.31
C THR A 130 11.63 -8.94 7.92
N LEU A 131 10.87 -7.95 7.45
CA LEU A 131 11.12 -7.33 6.14
C LEU A 131 12.48 -6.63 6.05
N TYR A 132 12.99 -6.08 7.18
CA TYR A 132 14.36 -5.57 7.26
C TYR A 132 15.39 -6.66 6.91
N SER A 133 15.23 -7.89 7.40
CA SER A 133 16.15 -8.99 7.09
C SER A 133 16.12 -9.42 5.61
N LEU A 134 15.00 -9.21 4.92
CA LEU A 134 14.83 -9.56 3.51
C LEU A 134 15.42 -8.49 2.55
N LEU A 135 15.64 -7.27 3.04
CA LEU A 135 16.23 -6.19 2.25
C LEU A 135 17.73 -6.38 2.11
N LYS A 136 18.25 -6.09 0.92
CA LYS A 136 19.68 -5.85 0.68
C LYS A 136 20.18 -4.65 1.50
N PRO A 137 21.47 -4.54 1.79
CA PRO A 137 22.05 -3.29 2.26
C PRO A 137 21.65 -2.12 1.36
N LYS A 138 21.26 -0.97 1.96
CA LYS A 138 20.69 0.22 1.29
C LYS A 138 19.32 -0.01 0.62
N GLY A 139 18.73 -1.18 0.76
CA GLY A 139 17.39 -1.48 0.29
C GLY A 139 16.32 -0.65 1.03
N LYS A 140 15.16 -0.49 0.41
CA LYS A 140 14.09 0.38 0.89
C LYS A 140 12.83 -0.40 1.21
N LEU A 141 12.25 -0.13 2.38
CA LEU A 141 10.89 -0.50 2.72
C LEU A 141 9.97 0.70 2.52
N ILE A 142 8.95 0.53 1.71
CA ILE A 142 7.92 1.54 1.42
C ILE A 142 6.62 1.13 2.07
N LEU A 143 6.11 1.97 2.97
CA LEU A 143 4.87 1.74 3.70
C LEU A 143 3.84 2.82 3.37
N THR A 144 2.57 2.42 3.30
CA THR A 144 1.46 3.38 3.30
C THR A 144 0.39 2.97 4.30
N THR A 145 -0.23 3.95 4.94
CA THR A 145 -1.36 3.76 5.87
C THR A 145 -2.21 5.02 5.93
N PRO A 146 -3.50 4.95 6.28
CA PRO A 146 -4.32 6.13 6.50
C PRO A 146 -3.73 7.06 7.57
N ASN A 147 -3.87 8.39 7.33
CA ASN A 147 -3.48 9.42 8.28
C ASN A 147 -4.70 9.86 9.08
N PHE A 148 -4.93 9.25 10.22
CA PHE A 148 -6.08 9.49 11.10
C PHE A 148 -6.00 10.84 11.82
N THR A 149 -6.17 11.92 11.05
CA THR A 149 -6.46 13.25 11.54
C THR A 149 -7.97 13.47 11.56
N SER A 150 -8.43 14.60 12.12
CA SER A 150 -9.86 14.95 12.21
C SER A 150 -10.63 14.82 10.88
N THR A 151 -9.98 15.20 9.77
CA THR A 151 -10.56 15.11 8.42
C THR A 151 -10.71 13.67 7.94
N MET A 152 -9.78 12.78 8.31
CA MET A 152 -9.85 11.36 7.94
C MET A 152 -10.96 10.65 8.70
N PHE A 153 -11.21 10.97 9.98
CA PHE A 153 -12.34 10.43 10.74
C PHE A 153 -13.68 10.73 10.08
N VAL A 154 -13.86 11.97 9.61
CA VAL A 154 -15.09 12.37 8.90
C VAL A 154 -15.22 11.60 7.59
N LEU A 155 -14.12 11.46 6.86
CA LEU A 155 -14.09 10.73 5.60
C LEU A 155 -14.38 9.23 5.80
N GLU A 156 -13.74 8.59 6.79
CA GLU A 156 -13.98 7.18 7.12
C GLU A 156 -15.44 6.92 7.45
N LYS A 157 -16.03 7.79 8.29
CA LYS A 157 -17.46 7.69 8.62
C LYS A 157 -18.37 7.81 7.39
N ALA A 158 -18.05 8.73 6.49
CA ALA A 158 -18.79 8.87 5.23
C ALA A 158 -18.60 7.66 4.30
N LEU A 159 -17.39 7.12 4.20
CA LEU A 159 -17.11 5.93 3.39
C LEU A 159 -17.80 4.69 3.95
N ASN A 160 -17.82 4.49 5.27
CA ASN A 160 -18.51 3.38 5.90
C ASN A 160 -20.04 3.47 5.75
N MET A 161 -20.57 4.69 5.66
CA MET A 161 -22.03 4.91 5.48
C MET A 161 -22.48 4.71 4.03
N PHE A 162 -21.63 5.04 3.05
CA PHE A 162 -21.97 5.05 1.61
C PHE A 162 -21.14 4.07 0.77
N GLY A 163 -20.10 3.46 1.35
CA GLY A 163 -19.19 2.54 0.66
C GLY A 163 -19.73 1.12 0.61
N GLY A 164 -19.24 0.33 -0.36
CA GLY A 164 -19.59 -1.08 -0.51
C GLY A 164 -18.89 -2.03 0.49
N VAL A 165 -17.89 -1.54 1.25
CA VAL A 165 -17.16 -2.28 2.29
C VAL A 165 -16.97 -1.36 3.47
N SER A 166 -17.33 -1.83 4.67
CA SER A 166 -17.12 -1.10 5.94
C SER A 166 -15.84 -1.61 6.61
N TYR A 167 -15.01 -0.67 7.05
CA TYR A 167 -13.78 -0.94 7.82
C TYR A 167 -13.91 -0.51 9.29
N GLU A 168 -15.12 -0.17 9.75
CA GLU A 168 -15.36 0.51 11.03
C GLU A 168 -14.78 -0.25 12.24
N ASN A 169 -14.79 -1.59 12.18
CA ASN A 169 -14.28 -2.46 13.24
C ASN A 169 -12.96 -3.15 12.88
N GLU A 170 -12.42 -2.91 11.69
CA GLU A 170 -11.23 -3.61 11.20
C GLU A 170 -9.94 -2.82 11.48
N HIS A 171 -10.03 -1.48 11.60
CA HIS A 171 -8.86 -0.65 11.90
C HIS A 171 -8.50 -0.73 13.38
N ILE A 172 -7.54 -1.58 13.73
CA ILE A 172 -6.97 -1.72 15.08
C ILE A 172 -6.12 -0.49 15.42
N ASN A 173 -5.31 -0.04 14.47
CA ASN A 173 -4.43 1.11 14.62
C ASN A 173 -4.88 2.31 13.79
N LYS A 174 -4.96 3.48 14.46
CA LYS A 174 -5.25 4.78 13.83
C LYS A 174 -4.00 5.65 13.87
N PHE A 175 -3.22 5.60 12.79
CA PHE A 175 -1.94 6.28 12.71
C PHE A 175 -2.08 7.77 12.42
N THR A 176 -1.35 8.59 13.15
CA THR A 176 -0.90 9.92 12.76
C THR A 176 0.58 9.85 12.38
N LYS A 177 1.14 10.89 11.76
CA LYS A 177 2.58 10.91 11.43
C LYS A 177 3.46 10.67 12.65
N SER A 178 3.16 11.28 13.81
CA SER A 178 3.96 11.09 15.03
C SER A 178 3.81 9.68 15.59
N ARG A 179 2.59 9.13 15.66
CA ARG A 179 2.36 7.75 16.13
C ARG A 179 3.07 6.73 15.24
N LEU A 180 2.98 6.88 13.92
CA LEU A 180 3.70 6.00 12.99
C LEU A 180 5.20 6.10 13.19
N LEU A 181 5.76 7.32 13.34
CA LEU A 181 7.19 7.50 13.59
C LEU A 181 7.62 6.84 14.91
N THR A 182 6.82 6.98 15.99
CA THR A 182 7.09 6.31 17.28
C THR A 182 7.12 4.79 17.13
N LEU A 183 6.19 4.21 16.38
CA LEU A 183 6.20 2.76 16.09
C LEU A 183 7.46 2.36 15.32
N LEU A 184 7.74 3.05 14.22
CA LEU A 184 8.85 2.72 13.32
C LEU A 184 10.21 2.86 14.00
N ASN A 185 10.38 3.79 14.94
CA ASN A 185 11.61 3.96 15.73
C ASN A 185 11.90 2.76 16.65
N GLN A 186 10.94 1.87 16.90
CA GLN A 186 11.14 0.62 17.64
C GLN A 186 11.67 -0.50 16.76
N SER A 187 11.68 -0.30 15.45
CA SER A 187 12.23 -1.26 14.49
C SER A 187 13.74 -1.12 14.32
N LYS A 188 14.31 -2.04 13.52
CA LYS A 188 15.73 -2.01 13.15
C LYS A 188 16.12 -0.86 12.22
N PHE A 189 15.17 -0.19 11.58
CA PHE A 189 15.45 0.93 10.69
C PHE A 189 15.83 2.19 11.47
N LYS A 190 16.87 2.89 10.98
CA LYS A 190 17.35 4.17 11.56
C LYS A 190 17.03 5.36 10.64
N ASN A 191 17.00 5.12 9.33
CA ASN A 191 16.71 6.15 8.33
C ASN A 191 15.24 6.07 7.93
N ILE A 192 14.39 6.92 8.52
CA ILE A 192 12.94 6.93 8.35
C ILE A 192 12.50 8.30 7.86
N LYS A 193 11.81 8.34 6.71
CA LYS A 193 11.17 9.53 6.17
C LYS A 193 9.67 9.30 6.05
N ILE A 194 8.84 10.22 6.56
CA ILE A 194 7.37 10.13 6.47
C ILE A 194 6.84 11.40 5.85
N ASP A 195 6.20 11.26 4.70
CA ASP A 195 5.44 12.29 4.01
C ASP A 195 3.93 12.06 4.18
N LYS A 196 3.14 13.13 4.04
CA LYS A 196 1.70 13.04 3.87
C LYS A 196 1.37 13.27 2.40
N TYR A 197 0.38 12.56 1.90
CA TYR A 197 -0.04 12.70 0.51
C TYR A 197 -1.53 12.41 0.34
N LEU A 198 -2.03 12.53 -0.88
CA LEU A 198 -3.42 12.37 -1.22
C LEU A 198 -4.32 13.41 -0.53
N ASN A 199 -4.72 14.41 -1.27
CA ASN A 199 -5.46 15.55 -0.76
C ASN A 199 -6.87 15.63 -1.38
N PHE A 200 -7.63 16.65 -0.96
CA PHE A 200 -9.01 16.88 -1.39
C PHE A 200 -9.25 16.72 -2.91
N PRO A 201 -8.34 17.09 -3.82
CA PRO A 201 -8.59 16.90 -5.26
C PRO A 201 -8.93 15.47 -5.67
N VAL A 202 -8.58 14.44 -4.86
CA VAL A 202 -8.96 13.05 -5.17
C VAL A 202 -10.48 12.86 -5.34
N PHE A 203 -11.28 13.65 -4.64
CA PHE A 203 -12.74 13.60 -4.75
C PHE A 203 -13.25 14.06 -6.11
N LEU A 204 -12.52 14.93 -6.80
CA LEU A 204 -12.87 15.37 -8.17
C LEU A 204 -12.77 14.24 -9.20
N SER A 205 -12.26 13.06 -8.79
CA SER A 205 -12.21 11.88 -9.67
C SER A 205 -13.59 11.31 -9.98
N PHE A 206 -14.65 11.76 -9.31
CA PHE A 206 -16.01 11.46 -9.75
C PHE A 206 -16.32 12.09 -11.13
N ILE A 207 -15.57 13.13 -11.53
CA ILE A 207 -15.62 13.75 -12.86
C ILE A 207 -14.56 13.10 -13.75
N THR A 208 -13.25 13.21 -13.37
CA THR A 208 -12.14 12.65 -14.15
C THR A 208 -10.90 12.40 -13.30
N ILE A 209 -10.32 11.22 -13.43
CA ILE A 209 -9.08 10.82 -12.76
C ILE A 209 -7.90 11.67 -13.23
N SER A 210 -7.80 11.91 -14.54
CA SER A 210 -6.66 12.63 -15.13
C SER A 210 -6.53 14.07 -14.59
N PHE A 211 -7.63 14.79 -14.49
CA PHE A 211 -7.64 16.15 -13.93
C PHE A 211 -7.37 16.13 -12.43
N SER A 212 -8.08 15.28 -11.69
CA SER A 212 -7.94 15.12 -10.25
C SER A 212 -6.50 14.79 -9.84
N SER A 213 -5.86 13.84 -10.52
CA SER A 213 -4.48 13.43 -10.21
C SER A 213 -3.47 14.56 -10.45
N LYS A 214 -3.62 15.32 -11.54
CA LYS A 214 -2.76 16.48 -11.82
C LYS A 214 -2.92 17.56 -10.74
N LEU A 215 -4.16 17.88 -10.37
CA LEU A 215 -4.44 18.87 -9.34
C LEU A 215 -3.93 18.40 -7.97
N ASN A 216 -4.10 17.12 -7.64
CA ASN A 216 -3.57 16.55 -6.40
C ASN A 216 -2.04 16.70 -6.32
N LEU A 217 -1.33 16.42 -7.41
CA LEU A 217 0.14 16.60 -7.47
C LEU A 217 0.55 18.06 -7.25
N LEU A 218 -0.19 19.02 -7.80
CA LEU A 218 0.07 20.46 -7.57
C LEU A 218 -0.15 20.84 -6.10
N VAL A 219 -1.23 20.37 -5.49
CA VAL A 219 -1.53 20.60 -4.08
C VAL A 219 -0.46 19.96 -3.18
N GLU A 220 -0.04 18.73 -3.44
CA GLU A 220 1.04 18.07 -2.69
C GLU A 220 2.34 18.90 -2.73
N LYS A 221 2.73 19.39 -3.91
CA LYS A 221 3.91 20.25 -4.08
C LYS A 221 3.76 21.57 -3.30
N ALA A 222 2.61 22.24 -3.41
CA ALA A 222 2.34 23.48 -2.70
C ALA A 222 2.37 23.31 -1.18
N LEU A 223 1.90 22.17 -0.68
CA LEU A 223 1.90 21.84 0.74
C LEU A 223 3.21 21.18 1.22
N ASN A 224 4.21 20.99 0.34
CA ASN A 224 5.47 20.30 0.65
C ASN A 224 5.24 18.93 1.34
N ASN A 225 4.23 18.18 0.93
CA ASN A 225 3.81 16.89 1.53
C ASN A 225 3.55 16.96 3.05
N LYS A 226 3.13 18.13 3.57
CA LYS A 226 2.81 18.30 5.01
C LYS A 226 1.35 18.02 5.36
N ALA A 227 0.47 17.91 4.37
CA ALA A 227 -0.94 17.55 4.51
C ALA A 227 -1.32 16.39 3.58
N GLY A 228 -2.34 15.62 3.96
CA GLY A 228 -2.85 14.51 3.18
C GLY A 228 -3.59 13.47 4.02
N TYR A 229 -4.44 12.70 3.35
CA TYR A 229 -5.23 11.62 3.95
C TYR A 229 -4.43 10.33 4.18
N LEU A 230 -3.29 10.19 3.52
CA LEU A 230 -2.41 9.03 3.65
C LEU A 230 -1.01 9.45 4.13
N LEU A 231 -0.37 8.54 4.85
CA LEU A 231 1.04 8.56 5.20
C LEU A 231 1.81 7.69 4.21
N PHE A 232 2.97 8.18 3.79
CA PHE A 232 3.93 7.45 2.97
C PHE A 232 5.25 7.44 3.73
N ALA A 233 5.67 6.26 4.17
CA ALA A 233 6.94 6.10 4.86
C ALA A 233 7.95 5.40 3.97
N GLU A 234 9.14 5.97 3.87
CA GLU A 234 10.32 5.38 3.24
C GLU A 234 11.34 5.09 4.35
N LEU A 235 11.69 3.82 4.49
CA LEU A 235 12.69 3.35 5.44
C LEU A 235 13.85 2.75 4.66
N THR A 236 15.09 3.09 5.02
CA THR A 236 16.29 2.59 4.33
C THR A 236 17.11 1.72 5.28
N LYS A 237 17.45 0.50 4.85
CA LYS A 237 18.39 -0.38 5.55
C LYS A 237 19.79 0.21 5.49
N GLU A 238 20.51 0.18 6.60
CA GLU A 238 21.91 0.61 6.64
C GLU A 238 22.79 -0.29 5.74
N ALA A 239 24.00 0.20 5.43
CA ALA A 239 24.95 -0.49 4.57
C ALA A 239 25.62 -1.67 5.28
#